data_1367085417c891f86691e28899311f58
#
_entry.id   1367085417c891f86691e28899311f58
#
_cell.length_a   1.000
_cell.length_b   1.000
_cell.length_c   1.000
_cell.angle_alpha   90.00
_cell.angle_beta   90.00
_cell.angle_gamma   90.00
#
_symmetry.space_group_name_H-M   'P 1'
#
loop_
_entity.id
_entity.type
_entity.pdbx_description
1 polymer ?
#
loop_
_entity_poly.entity_id
_entity_poly.type
_entity_poly.pdbx_seq_one_letter_code
_entity_poly.pdbx_strand_id
1 'polypeptide(L)'
;MAKVPSMTPCALGEMGKCLSPCDGSVTPEAYDGVVHELRTALVQAPDAVIGSLSHRMTALAAEERFEDAGSFRDRLAAFLRGAARTQRLRALTRCPEIVAARRDDDGRWAVHVVRHGRLAAAGVIPAGAHAGQWVQELQASAESVSPGPGPTPSATADESEKILRWLELPGVRLVHVEGEWTCPVGGATKHLRVHDAVNESRANLVPFDDRRSIRPVHQPVR
;
A
#
# COMPACT_ATOMS: atom_id res chain seq x y z
N MET A 1 30.85 -19.28 1.96
CA MET A 1 30.19 -18.53 3.04
C MET A 1 31.03 -17.28 3.30
N ALA A 2 30.54 -16.09 2.95
CA ALA A 2 31.21 -14.85 3.29
C ALA A 2 31.11 -14.65 4.82
N LYS A 3 32.26 -14.48 5.47
CA LYS A 3 32.31 -14.13 6.89
C LYS A 3 31.67 -12.73 7.04
N VAL A 4 30.53 -12.67 7.69
CA VAL A 4 29.94 -11.41 8.12
C VAL A 4 30.92 -10.75 9.11
N PRO A 5 31.34 -9.48 8.92
CA PRO A 5 32.18 -8.83 9.91
C PRO A 5 31.47 -8.84 11.26
N SER A 6 32.16 -9.25 12.33
CA SER A 6 31.64 -9.17 13.69
C SER A 6 31.52 -7.69 14.08
N MET A 7 30.37 -7.12 13.88
CA MET A 7 30.04 -5.78 14.38
C MET A 7 29.63 -5.89 15.85
N THR A 8 30.02 -4.92 16.63
CA THR A 8 29.55 -4.80 18.01
C THR A 8 28.03 -4.58 18.02
N PRO A 9 27.26 -5.19 18.94
CA PRO A 9 25.84 -4.95 19.08
C PRO A 9 25.54 -3.45 19.13
N CYS A 10 24.53 -3.02 18.39
CA CYS A 10 24.07 -1.65 18.44
C CYS A 10 23.03 -1.48 19.56
N ALA A 11 22.75 -0.25 19.95
CA ALA A 11 21.78 0.07 21.00
C ALA A 11 20.41 -0.64 20.81
N LEU A 12 19.97 -0.89 19.55
CA LEU A 12 18.72 -1.62 19.30
C LEU A 12 18.84 -3.11 19.69
N GLY A 13 20.01 -3.72 19.50
CA GLY A 13 20.28 -5.09 19.94
C GLY A 13 20.30 -5.18 21.47
N GLU A 14 21.04 -4.29 22.13
CA GLU A 14 21.10 -4.22 23.60
C GLU A 14 19.73 -3.98 24.25
N MET A 15 18.86 -3.21 23.60
CA MET A 15 17.49 -2.96 24.04
C MET A 15 16.49 -4.08 23.71
N GLY A 16 16.95 -5.19 23.11
CA GLY A 16 16.06 -6.29 22.66
C GLY A 16 15.09 -5.90 21.54
N LYS A 17 15.34 -4.80 20.82
CA LYS A 17 14.50 -4.32 19.71
C LYS A 17 14.96 -4.80 18.34
N CYS A 18 16.07 -5.52 18.29
CA CYS A 18 16.64 -6.15 17.10
C CYS A 18 17.27 -7.48 17.48
N LEU A 19 17.16 -8.48 16.59
CA LEU A 19 17.80 -9.78 16.76
C LEU A 19 19.31 -9.76 16.48
N SER A 20 19.87 -8.60 16.17
CA SER A 20 21.30 -8.38 15.93
C SER A 20 21.93 -9.30 14.87
N PRO A 21 21.37 -9.39 13.64
CA PRO A 21 21.98 -10.23 12.60
C PRO A 21 23.38 -9.75 12.19
N CYS A 22 23.73 -8.51 12.50
CA CYS A 22 25.01 -7.87 12.17
C CYS A 22 26.18 -8.35 13.05
N ASP A 23 25.92 -8.85 14.26
CA ASP A 23 26.96 -9.38 15.17
C ASP A 23 27.07 -10.92 15.10
N GLY A 24 26.21 -11.58 14.33
CA GLY A 24 26.20 -13.02 14.18
C GLY A 24 25.50 -13.79 15.30
N SER A 25 24.81 -13.11 16.23
CA SER A 25 24.07 -13.75 17.33
C SER A 25 22.82 -14.49 16.84
N VAL A 26 22.37 -14.21 15.63
CA VAL A 26 21.26 -14.90 14.96
C VAL A 26 21.74 -15.55 13.66
N THR A 27 21.33 -16.80 13.41
CA THR A 27 21.67 -17.47 12.16
C THR A 27 20.82 -16.92 11.00
N PRO A 28 21.31 -17.01 9.73
CA PRO A 28 20.52 -16.61 8.58
C PRO A 28 19.14 -17.29 8.53
N GLU A 29 19.08 -18.59 8.85
CA GLU A 29 17.86 -19.38 8.83
C GLU A 29 16.84 -18.90 9.88
N ALA A 30 17.30 -18.55 11.08
CA ALA A 30 16.46 -18.02 12.14
C ALA A 30 15.96 -16.60 11.78
N TYR A 31 16.79 -15.78 11.14
CA TYR A 31 16.40 -14.46 10.67
C TYR A 31 15.41 -14.55 9.49
N ASP A 32 15.59 -15.51 8.58
CA ASP A 32 14.65 -15.79 7.48
C ASP A 32 13.25 -16.13 7.98
N GLY A 33 13.12 -16.77 9.15
CA GLY A 33 11.84 -17.01 9.81
C GLY A 33 11.10 -15.70 10.09
N VAL A 34 11.77 -14.72 10.67
CA VAL A 34 11.19 -13.38 10.96
C VAL A 34 10.83 -12.63 9.68
N VAL A 35 11.69 -12.71 8.65
CA VAL A 35 11.41 -12.13 7.35
C VAL A 35 10.18 -12.76 6.71
N HIS A 36 10.04 -14.08 6.82
CA HIS A 36 8.89 -14.82 6.31
C HIS A 36 7.58 -14.39 7.02
N GLU A 37 7.60 -14.29 8.35
CA GLU A 37 6.45 -13.85 9.14
C GLU A 37 6.02 -12.42 8.74
N LEU A 38 6.97 -11.49 8.65
CA LEU A 38 6.70 -10.13 8.21
C LEU A 38 6.12 -10.09 6.79
N ARG A 39 6.70 -10.87 5.88
CA ARG A 39 6.21 -10.98 4.49
C ARG A 39 4.79 -11.53 4.45
N THR A 40 4.49 -12.56 5.24
CA THR A 40 3.15 -13.14 5.35
C THR A 40 2.16 -12.12 5.88
N ALA A 41 2.52 -11.40 6.95
CA ALA A 41 1.68 -10.33 7.51
C ALA A 41 1.39 -9.21 6.51
N LEU A 42 2.40 -8.77 5.74
CA LEU A 42 2.22 -7.71 4.75
C LEU A 42 1.38 -8.15 3.54
N VAL A 43 1.53 -9.40 3.11
CA VAL A 43 1.00 -9.85 1.81
C VAL A 43 -0.32 -10.61 1.94
N GLN A 44 -0.51 -11.40 2.99
CA GLN A 44 -1.59 -12.39 3.08
C GLN A 44 -2.46 -12.22 4.32
N ALA A 45 -1.86 -12.12 5.50
CA ALA A 45 -2.54 -12.24 6.79
C ALA A 45 -2.20 -11.09 7.75
N PRO A 46 -2.70 -9.86 7.50
CA PRO A 46 -2.41 -8.71 8.35
C PRO A 46 -3.08 -8.79 9.74
N ASP A 47 -4.09 -9.65 9.92
CA ASP A 47 -4.97 -9.66 11.09
C ASP A 47 -4.22 -9.88 12.42
N ALA A 48 -3.19 -10.73 12.44
CA ALA A 48 -2.41 -11.00 13.64
C ALA A 48 -1.67 -9.74 14.13
N VAL A 49 -1.06 -8.98 13.21
CA VAL A 49 -0.37 -7.73 13.53
C VAL A 49 -1.38 -6.64 13.93
N ILE A 50 -2.50 -6.55 13.22
CA ILE A 50 -3.58 -5.63 13.54
C ILE A 50 -4.11 -5.90 14.94
N GLY A 51 -4.40 -7.16 15.26
CA GLY A 51 -4.88 -7.59 16.58
C GLY A 51 -3.91 -7.24 17.70
N SER A 52 -2.63 -7.55 17.51
CA SER A 52 -1.58 -7.25 18.49
C SER A 52 -1.43 -5.76 18.76
N LEU A 53 -1.35 -4.94 17.71
CA LEU A 53 -1.22 -3.48 17.84
C LEU A 53 -2.48 -2.86 18.45
N SER A 54 -3.67 -3.31 18.05
CA SER A 54 -4.95 -2.83 18.59
C SER A 54 -5.10 -3.18 20.07
N HIS A 55 -4.77 -4.40 20.46
CA HIS A 55 -4.80 -4.82 21.86
C HIS A 55 -3.86 -3.96 22.72
N ARG A 56 -2.63 -3.74 22.26
CA ARG A 56 -1.66 -2.92 22.98
C ARG A 56 -2.12 -1.46 23.11
N MET A 57 -2.69 -0.91 22.04
CA MET A 57 -3.27 0.44 22.03
C MET A 57 -4.39 0.57 23.05
N THR A 58 -5.31 -0.41 23.10
CA THR A 58 -6.44 -0.41 24.04
C THR A 58 -5.97 -0.55 25.49
N ALA A 59 -5.01 -1.41 25.76
CA ALA A 59 -4.43 -1.58 27.09
C ALA A 59 -3.78 -0.28 27.60
N LEU A 60 -2.99 0.39 26.79
CA LEU A 60 -2.39 1.67 27.13
C LEU A 60 -3.42 2.78 27.35
N ALA A 61 -4.49 2.80 26.56
CA ALA A 61 -5.58 3.76 26.77
C ALA A 61 -6.33 3.50 28.09
N ALA A 62 -6.50 2.25 28.48
CA ALA A 62 -7.09 1.89 29.77
C ALA A 62 -6.21 2.27 30.98
N GLU A 63 -4.89 2.33 30.78
CA GLU A 63 -3.91 2.85 31.73
C GLU A 63 -3.79 4.39 31.72
N GLU A 64 -4.65 5.09 30.96
CA GLU A 64 -4.61 6.55 30.71
C GLU A 64 -3.32 7.05 30.03
N ARG A 65 -2.53 6.16 29.46
CA ARG A 65 -1.27 6.45 28.74
C ARG A 65 -1.56 6.81 27.28
N PHE A 66 -2.24 7.92 27.07
CA PHE A 66 -2.80 8.31 25.76
C PHE A 66 -1.72 8.62 24.72
N GLU A 67 -0.56 9.17 25.11
CA GLU A 67 0.55 9.43 24.19
C GLU A 67 1.17 8.12 23.64
N ASP A 68 1.36 7.16 24.54
CA ASP A 68 1.84 5.83 24.16
C ASP A 68 0.82 5.11 23.27
N ALA A 69 -0.47 5.15 23.64
CA ALA A 69 -1.55 4.60 22.81
C ALA A 69 -1.59 5.26 21.43
N GLY A 70 -1.37 6.58 21.35
CA GLY A 70 -1.24 7.33 20.10
C GLY A 70 -0.08 6.82 19.24
N SER A 71 1.07 6.52 19.82
CA SER A 71 2.22 5.94 19.11
C SER A 71 1.89 4.58 18.50
N PHE A 72 1.14 3.73 19.18
CA PHE A 72 0.68 2.45 18.64
C PHE A 72 -0.36 2.61 17.53
N ARG A 73 -1.27 3.58 17.64
CA ARG A 73 -2.20 3.94 16.57
C ARG A 73 -1.44 4.33 15.30
N ASP A 74 -0.39 5.15 15.43
CA ASP A 74 0.38 5.63 14.28
C ASP A 74 1.18 4.49 13.62
N ARG A 75 1.69 3.55 14.44
CA ARG A 75 2.31 2.30 13.94
C ARG A 75 1.31 1.42 13.20
N LEU A 76 0.09 1.26 13.72
CA LEU A 76 -0.97 0.52 13.05
C LEU A 76 -1.32 1.15 11.70
N ALA A 77 -1.49 2.47 11.67
CA ALA A 77 -1.74 3.21 10.43
C ALA A 77 -0.62 3.04 9.40
N ALA A 78 0.64 3.12 9.83
CA ALA A 78 1.80 2.91 8.96
C ALA A 78 1.84 1.48 8.41
N PHE A 79 1.60 0.48 9.26
CA PHE A 79 1.52 -0.92 8.85
C PHE A 79 0.41 -1.16 7.83
N LEU A 80 -0.81 -0.66 8.09
CA LEU A 80 -1.95 -0.80 7.19
C LEU A 80 -1.68 -0.19 5.81
N ARG A 81 -1.11 1.03 5.77
CA ARG A 81 -0.72 1.68 4.50
C ARG A 81 0.33 0.86 3.74
N GLY A 82 1.36 0.38 4.45
CA GLY A 82 2.41 -0.44 3.86
C GLY A 82 1.89 -1.78 3.32
N ALA A 83 1.04 -2.46 4.08
CA ALA A 83 0.46 -3.73 3.68
C ALA A 83 -0.52 -3.57 2.50
N ALA A 84 -1.41 -2.58 2.54
CA ALA A 84 -2.33 -2.29 1.44
C ALA A 84 -1.58 -1.95 0.14
N ARG A 85 -0.53 -1.11 0.24
CA ARG A 85 0.35 -0.79 -0.90
C ARG A 85 1.02 -2.05 -1.46
N THR A 86 1.60 -2.86 -0.58
CA THR A 86 2.29 -4.10 -0.98
C THR A 86 1.34 -5.08 -1.67
N GLN A 87 0.13 -5.26 -1.15
CA GLN A 87 -0.88 -6.15 -1.72
C GLN A 87 -1.33 -5.69 -3.11
N ARG A 88 -1.58 -4.39 -3.29
CA ARG A 88 -1.99 -3.81 -4.58
C ARG A 88 -0.88 -3.91 -5.63
N LEU A 89 0.34 -3.55 -5.29
CA LEU A 89 1.48 -3.66 -6.20
C LEU A 89 1.77 -5.12 -6.56
N ARG A 90 1.68 -6.03 -5.58
CA ARG A 90 1.90 -7.45 -5.83
C ARG A 90 0.83 -8.03 -6.77
N ALA A 91 -0.43 -7.65 -6.64
CA ALA A 91 -1.48 -8.07 -7.55
C ALA A 91 -1.16 -7.66 -8.99
N LEU A 92 -0.70 -6.42 -9.20
CA LEU A 92 -0.31 -5.91 -10.50
C LEU A 92 0.93 -6.63 -11.06
N THR A 93 2.00 -6.78 -10.26
CA THR A 93 3.26 -7.38 -10.72
C THR A 93 3.16 -8.88 -10.99
N ARG A 94 2.19 -9.56 -10.40
CA ARG A 94 1.92 -10.99 -10.66
C ARG A 94 1.06 -11.23 -11.89
N CYS A 95 0.33 -10.23 -12.35
CA CYS A 95 -0.49 -10.34 -13.55
C CYS A 95 0.41 -10.34 -14.81
N PRO A 96 0.35 -11.39 -15.64
CA PRO A 96 1.18 -11.48 -16.84
C PRO A 96 0.94 -10.34 -17.80
N GLU A 97 -0.32 -10.03 -18.12
CA GLU A 97 -0.67 -8.92 -18.99
C GLU A 97 -2.00 -8.28 -18.61
N ILE A 98 -2.03 -6.96 -18.63
CA ILE A 98 -3.24 -6.14 -18.57
C ILE A 98 -3.20 -5.18 -19.76
N VAL A 99 -4.25 -5.20 -20.58
CA VAL A 99 -4.51 -4.17 -21.58
C VAL A 99 -5.69 -3.35 -21.12
N ALA A 100 -5.48 -2.06 -21.01
CA ALA A 100 -6.51 -1.14 -20.58
C ALA A 100 -6.57 0.09 -21.48
N ALA A 101 -7.73 0.68 -21.62
CA ALA A 101 -7.96 1.84 -22.45
C ALA A 101 -8.75 2.91 -21.70
N ARG A 102 -8.43 4.17 -21.94
CA ARG A 102 -9.16 5.32 -21.41
C ARG A 102 -9.36 6.36 -22.51
N ARG A 103 -10.54 6.97 -22.56
CA ARG A 103 -10.75 8.14 -23.43
C ARG A 103 -9.98 9.34 -22.85
N ASP A 104 -9.21 10.01 -23.71
CA ASP A 104 -8.62 11.31 -23.40
C ASP A 104 -9.65 12.43 -23.54
N ASP A 105 -9.24 13.65 -23.21
CA ASP A 105 -10.14 14.82 -23.25
C ASP A 105 -10.53 15.21 -24.68
N ASP A 106 -9.75 14.79 -25.69
CA ASP A 106 -10.05 14.96 -27.12
C ASP A 106 -10.98 13.85 -27.65
N GLY A 107 -11.39 12.90 -26.81
CA GLY A 107 -12.27 11.81 -27.16
C GLY A 107 -11.59 10.61 -27.84
N ARG A 108 -10.25 10.60 -27.94
CA ARG A 108 -9.47 9.49 -28.48
C ARG A 108 -9.20 8.44 -27.40
N TRP A 109 -8.93 7.22 -27.80
CA TRP A 109 -8.61 6.14 -26.86
C TRP A 109 -7.11 5.97 -26.69
N ALA A 110 -6.61 6.33 -25.49
CA ALA A 110 -5.28 5.94 -25.04
C ALA A 110 -5.30 4.50 -24.52
N VAL A 111 -4.38 3.67 -25.01
CA VAL A 111 -4.27 2.25 -24.66
C VAL A 111 -2.92 1.99 -24.02
N HIS A 112 -2.91 1.27 -22.91
CA HIS A 112 -1.70 0.80 -22.24
C HIS A 112 -1.68 -0.73 -22.21
N VAL A 113 -0.52 -1.30 -22.53
CA VAL A 113 -0.20 -2.71 -22.34
C VAL A 113 0.77 -2.78 -21.15
N VAL A 114 0.35 -3.46 -20.10
CA VAL A 114 1.12 -3.60 -18.86
C VAL A 114 1.46 -5.06 -18.67
N ARG A 115 2.74 -5.39 -18.51
CA ARG A 115 3.22 -6.76 -18.25
C ARG A 115 3.99 -6.81 -16.95
N HIS A 116 3.56 -7.63 -16.01
CA HIS A 116 4.21 -7.78 -14.71
C HIS A 116 4.48 -6.45 -13.99
N GLY A 117 3.52 -5.51 -14.08
CA GLY A 117 3.61 -4.18 -13.46
C GLY A 117 4.48 -3.17 -14.18
N ARG A 118 5.02 -3.50 -15.37
CA ARG A 118 5.79 -2.63 -16.25
C ARG A 118 4.94 -2.17 -17.44
N LEU A 119 5.11 -0.92 -17.86
CA LEU A 119 4.48 -0.41 -19.08
C LEU A 119 5.22 -0.97 -20.31
N ALA A 120 4.66 -2.01 -20.93
CA ALA A 120 5.28 -2.69 -22.07
C ALA A 120 5.02 -1.98 -23.40
N ALA A 121 3.86 -1.32 -23.55
CA ALA A 121 3.55 -0.44 -24.68
C ALA A 121 2.47 0.55 -24.30
N ALA A 122 2.44 1.69 -25.01
CA ALA A 122 1.35 2.66 -24.92
C ALA A 122 1.12 3.30 -26.29
N GLY A 123 -0.11 3.67 -26.59
CA GLY A 123 -0.44 4.37 -27.82
C GLY A 123 -1.85 4.94 -27.79
N VAL A 124 -2.19 5.67 -28.84
CA VAL A 124 -3.52 6.25 -29.02
C VAL A 124 -4.11 5.69 -30.31
N ILE A 125 -5.32 5.16 -30.24
CA ILE A 125 -6.01 4.62 -31.42
C ILE A 125 -6.27 5.77 -32.42
N PRO A 126 -5.74 5.66 -33.66
CA PRO A 126 -5.99 6.67 -34.70
C PRO A 126 -7.47 6.76 -35.06
N ALA A 127 -7.90 7.95 -35.49
CA ALA A 127 -9.25 8.13 -36.00
C ALA A 127 -9.49 7.23 -37.23
N GLY A 128 -10.64 6.52 -37.22
CA GLY A 128 -11.00 5.60 -38.29
C GLY A 128 -10.32 4.22 -38.26
N ALA A 129 -9.37 3.98 -37.36
CA ALA A 129 -8.76 2.67 -37.21
C ALA A 129 -9.75 1.66 -36.57
N HIS A 130 -9.60 0.39 -36.97
CA HIS A 130 -10.32 -0.71 -36.33
C HIS A 130 -9.69 -1.01 -34.97
N ALA A 131 -10.38 -0.61 -33.87
CA ALA A 131 -9.81 -0.61 -32.53
C ALA A 131 -9.27 -1.98 -32.09
N GLY A 132 -9.99 -3.08 -32.38
CA GLY A 132 -9.57 -4.43 -32.00
C GLY A 132 -8.25 -4.85 -32.68
N GLN A 133 -8.13 -4.61 -33.97
CA GLN A 133 -6.91 -4.92 -34.71
C GLN A 133 -5.74 -4.08 -34.24
N TRP A 134 -5.96 -2.79 -34.03
CA TRP A 134 -4.92 -1.89 -33.54
C TRP A 134 -4.39 -2.29 -32.17
N VAL A 135 -5.29 -2.69 -31.26
CA VAL A 135 -4.88 -3.20 -29.92
C VAL A 135 -4.04 -4.47 -30.05
N GLN A 136 -4.44 -5.41 -30.92
CA GLN A 136 -3.67 -6.64 -31.16
C GLN A 136 -2.27 -6.35 -31.71
N GLU A 137 -2.14 -5.40 -32.65
CA GLU A 137 -0.85 -4.95 -33.19
C GLU A 137 0.01 -4.29 -32.09
N LEU A 138 -0.59 -3.47 -31.22
CA LEU A 138 0.12 -2.86 -30.08
C LEU A 138 0.61 -3.95 -29.11
N GLN A 139 -0.24 -4.94 -28.77
CA GLN A 139 0.15 -6.07 -27.91
C GLN A 139 1.30 -6.89 -28.52
N ALA A 140 1.24 -7.15 -29.83
CA ALA A 140 2.28 -7.89 -30.54
C ALA A 140 3.62 -7.14 -30.58
N SER A 141 3.59 -5.82 -30.62
CA SER A 141 4.79 -4.96 -30.63
C SER A 141 5.30 -4.59 -29.24
N ALA A 142 4.55 -4.90 -28.19
CA ALA A 142 4.89 -4.55 -26.83
C ALA A 142 6.13 -5.29 -26.31
N GLU A 143 6.92 -4.60 -25.46
CA GLU A 143 8.12 -5.18 -24.85
C GLU A 143 7.81 -6.51 -24.14
N SER A 144 8.64 -7.53 -24.38
CA SER A 144 8.56 -8.78 -23.63
C SER A 144 9.12 -8.58 -22.23
N VAL A 145 8.30 -8.78 -21.21
CA VAL A 145 8.67 -8.63 -19.81
C VAL A 145 8.61 -9.99 -19.13
N SER A 146 9.75 -10.45 -18.62
CA SER A 146 9.79 -11.66 -17.80
C SER A 146 9.57 -11.33 -16.35
N PRO A 147 8.83 -12.17 -15.58
CA PRO A 147 8.73 -11.98 -14.15
C PRO A 147 10.12 -11.99 -13.51
N GLY A 148 10.39 -11.02 -12.64
CA GLY A 148 11.67 -10.92 -11.95
C GLY A 148 11.96 -12.16 -11.09
N PRO A 149 13.22 -12.58 -10.93
CA PRO A 149 13.57 -13.68 -10.06
C PRO A 149 13.33 -13.31 -8.59
N GLY A 150 12.59 -14.16 -7.90
CA GLY A 150 12.34 -14.01 -6.46
C GLY A 150 11.45 -12.80 -6.11
N PRO A 151 11.78 -12.04 -5.05
CA PRO A 151 10.97 -10.92 -4.60
C PRO A 151 11.14 -9.65 -5.44
N THR A 152 12.10 -9.62 -6.37
CA THR A 152 12.40 -8.42 -7.17
C THR A 152 11.39 -8.30 -8.31
N PRO A 153 10.62 -7.22 -8.38
CA PRO A 153 9.66 -6.99 -9.45
C PRO A 153 10.37 -6.66 -10.78
N SER A 154 9.69 -6.92 -11.91
CA SER A 154 10.17 -6.59 -13.26
C SER A 154 10.16 -5.10 -13.56
N ALA A 155 9.45 -4.32 -12.72
CA ALA A 155 9.36 -2.88 -12.78
C ALA A 155 9.72 -2.27 -11.42
N THR A 156 10.12 -1.00 -11.41
CA THR A 156 10.30 -0.27 -10.15
C THR A 156 8.96 -0.08 -9.43
N ALA A 157 9.01 0.06 -8.10
CA ALA A 157 7.79 0.32 -7.33
C ALA A 157 7.09 1.61 -7.78
N ASP A 158 7.85 2.64 -8.14
CA ASP A 158 7.30 3.92 -8.59
C ASP A 158 6.62 3.82 -9.96
N GLU A 159 7.18 3.04 -10.89
CA GLU A 159 6.56 2.76 -12.17
C GLU A 159 5.25 2.00 -11.98
N SER A 160 5.27 0.89 -11.25
CA SER A 160 4.09 0.09 -10.96
C SER A 160 3.00 0.91 -10.25
N GLU A 161 3.39 1.83 -9.36
CA GLU A 161 2.44 2.71 -8.68
C GLU A 161 1.77 3.74 -9.61
N LYS A 162 2.54 4.31 -10.54
CA LYS A 162 1.99 5.21 -11.57
C LYS A 162 1.01 4.49 -12.47
N ILE A 163 1.37 3.26 -12.90
CA ILE A 163 0.49 2.40 -13.69
C ILE A 163 -0.79 2.08 -12.93
N LEU A 164 -0.66 1.68 -11.66
CA LEU A 164 -1.80 1.35 -10.82
C LEU A 164 -2.75 2.53 -10.63
N ARG A 165 -2.21 3.72 -10.36
CA ARG A 165 -3.01 4.96 -10.28
C ARG A 165 -3.74 5.25 -11.60
N TRP A 166 -3.08 5.04 -12.75
CA TRP A 166 -3.71 5.24 -14.04
C TRP A 166 -4.83 4.23 -14.27
N LEU A 167 -4.61 2.95 -13.94
CA LEU A 167 -5.63 1.89 -14.05
C LEU A 167 -6.87 2.15 -13.19
N GLU A 168 -6.72 2.89 -12.10
CA GLU A 168 -7.80 3.25 -11.17
C GLU A 168 -8.50 4.56 -11.51
N LEU A 169 -8.06 5.29 -12.55
CA LEU A 169 -8.74 6.51 -12.96
C LEU A 169 -10.15 6.24 -13.46
N PRO A 170 -11.11 7.15 -13.19
CA PRO A 170 -12.44 7.07 -13.77
C PRO A 170 -12.39 6.98 -15.31
N GLY A 171 -13.20 6.09 -15.85
CA GLY A 171 -13.31 5.90 -17.31
C GLY A 171 -12.26 4.96 -17.92
N VAL A 172 -11.33 4.42 -17.15
CA VAL A 172 -10.46 3.32 -17.59
C VAL A 172 -11.29 2.05 -17.75
N ARG A 173 -11.09 1.34 -18.86
CA ARG A 173 -11.73 0.07 -19.19
C ARG A 173 -10.67 -0.98 -19.41
N LEU A 174 -10.83 -2.13 -18.79
CA LEU A 174 -10.03 -3.30 -19.07
C LEU A 174 -10.46 -3.87 -20.41
N VAL A 175 -9.50 -4.04 -21.32
CA VAL A 175 -9.70 -4.62 -22.65
C VAL A 175 -9.34 -6.11 -22.63
N HIS A 176 -8.22 -6.44 -21.97
CA HIS A 176 -7.73 -7.79 -21.80
C HIS A 176 -7.01 -7.93 -20.47
N VAL A 177 -7.15 -9.09 -19.84
CA VAL A 177 -6.38 -9.47 -18.64
C VAL A 177 -5.96 -10.92 -18.80
N GLU A 178 -4.67 -11.19 -18.82
CA GLU A 178 -4.13 -12.53 -18.75
C GLU A 178 -3.80 -12.86 -17.30
N GLY A 179 -4.34 -13.98 -16.81
CA GLY A 179 -4.21 -14.39 -15.42
C GLY A 179 -5.18 -13.65 -14.49
N GLU A 180 -4.74 -13.38 -13.25
CA GLU A 180 -5.58 -12.77 -12.23
C GLU A 180 -5.00 -11.43 -11.74
N TRP A 181 -5.85 -10.42 -11.71
CA TRP A 181 -5.56 -9.13 -11.09
C TRP A 181 -6.52 -8.87 -9.95
N THR A 182 -6.22 -9.43 -8.79
CA THR A 182 -7.07 -9.37 -7.60
C THR A 182 -6.28 -9.03 -6.34
N CYS A 183 -6.94 -8.36 -5.39
CA CYS A 183 -6.42 -8.14 -4.05
C CYS A 183 -7.14 -9.06 -3.05
N PRO A 184 -6.48 -9.48 -1.96
CA PRO A 184 -7.12 -10.30 -0.94
C PRO A 184 -8.35 -9.61 -0.34
N VAL A 185 -9.49 -10.30 -0.27
CA VAL A 185 -10.73 -9.76 0.34
C VAL A 185 -10.53 -9.40 1.80
N GLY A 186 -9.76 -10.20 2.54
CA GLY A 186 -9.34 -9.95 3.92
C GLY A 186 -8.08 -9.08 4.05
N GLY A 187 -7.69 -8.36 3.00
CA GLY A 187 -6.47 -7.58 2.97
C GLY A 187 -6.51 -6.30 3.81
N ALA A 188 -5.36 -5.66 3.92
CA ALA A 188 -5.17 -4.46 4.73
C ALA A 188 -6.02 -3.25 4.30
N THR A 189 -6.44 -3.19 3.04
CA THR A 189 -7.28 -2.11 2.50
C THR A 189 -8.62 -1.99 3.24
N LYS A 190 -9.21 -3.11 3.66
CA LYS A 190 -10.45 -3.13 4.46
C LYS A 190 -10.27 -2.37 5.77
N HIS A 191 -9.18 -2.65 6.48
CA HIS A 191 -8.89 -2.04 7.77
C HIS A 191 -8.43 -0.58 7.63
N LEU A 192 -7.71 -0.26 6.56
CA LEU A 192 -7.27 1.11 6.26
C LEU A 192 -8.46 2.05 6.07
N ARG A 193 -9.48 1.64 5.32
CA ARG A 193 -10.70 2.43 5.12
C ARG A 193 -11.42 2.76 6.44
N VAL A 194 -11.51 1.79 7.35
CA VAL A 194 -12.12 2.01 8.67
C VAL A 194 -11.27 2.97 9.50
N HIS A 195 -9.95 2.80 9.50
CA HIS A 195 -9.03 3.66 10.22
C HIS A 195 -9.09 5.11 9.72
N ASP A 196 -9.11 5.32 8.40
CA ASP A 196 -9.17 6.65 7.80
C ASP A 196 -10.51 7.33 8.08
N ALA A 197 -11.63 6.62 7.99
CA ALA A 197 -12.95 7.14 8.34
C ALA A 197 -13.04 7.60 9.79
N VAL A 198 -12.43 6.87 10.73
CA VAL A 198 -12.36 7.28 12.14
C VAL A 198 -11.52 8.53 12.32
N ASN A 199 -10.39 8.65 11.62
CA ASN A 199 -9.54 9.84 11.70
C ASN A 199 -10.19 11.07 11.07
N GLU A 200 -10.88 10.93 9.93
CA GLU A 200 -11.66 12.01 9.31
C GLU A 200 -12.78 12.50 10.22
N SER A 201 -13.50 11.57 10.85
CA SER A 201 -14.55 11.93 11.83
C SER A 201 -14.00 12.72 13.00
N ARG A 202 -12.78 12.39 13.48
CA ARG A 202 -12.11 13.14 14.56
C ARG A 202 -11.63 14.51 14.12
N ALA A 203 -11.11 14.64 12.88
CA ALA A 203 -10.66 15.91 12.31
C ALA A 203 -11.82 16.89 12.14
N ASN A 204 -13.05 16.38 11.94
CA ASN A 204 -14.27 17.16 11.80
C ASN A 204 -14.91 17.52 13.15
N LEU A 205 -14.44 16.99 14.29
CA LEU A 205 -14.85 17.44 15.61
C LEU A 205 -14.25 18.82 15.84
N VAL A 206 -15.07 19.86 15.74
CA VAL A 206 -14.70 21.24 16.10
C VAL A 206 -14.28 21.22 17.57
N PRO A 207 -13.08 21.73 17.92
CA PRO A 207 -12.71 21.86 19.33
C PRO A 207 -13.79 22.68 20.05
N PHE A 208 -14.26 22.17 21.19
CA PHE A 208 -15.17 22.93 22.04
C PHE A 208 -14.39 24.15 22.56
N ASP A 209 -14.59 25.31 21.93
CA ASP A 209 -14.02 26.58 22.36
C ASP A 209 -14.86 27.10 23.54
N ASP A 210 -14.43 26.75 24.74
CA ASP A 210 -15.06 27.15 26.01
C ASP A 210 -15.07 28.69 26.24
N ARG A 211 -14.42 29.45 25.37
CA ARG A 211 -14.32 30.91 25.51
C ARG A 211 -15.42 31.70 24.80
N ARG A 212 -16.31 31.08 24.05
CA ARG A 212 -17.36 31.79 23.29
C ARG A 212 -18.77 31.72 23.88
N SER A 213 -18.99 31.01 24.97
CA SER A 213 -20.36 30.80 25.48
C SER A 213 -20.80 31.67 26.68
N ILE A 214 -20.00 32.66 27.09
CA ILE A 214 -20.44 33.60 28.12
C ILE A 214 -20.50 35.02 27.52
N ARG A 215 -21.55 35.31 26.75
CA ARG A 215 -22.01 36.69 26.59
C ARG A 215 -22.93 37.01 27.80
N PRO A 216 -22.59 37.97 28.65
CA PRO A 216 -23.52 38.41 29.65
C PRO A 216 -24.76 39.03 28.98
N VAL A 217 -25.91 38.49 29.30
CA VAL A 217 -27.20 39.10 28.93
C VAL A 217 -27.28 40.45 29.60
N HIS A 218 -27.11 41.52 28.86
CA HIS A 218 -27.39 42.88 29.33
C HIS A 218 -28.89 42.97 29.55
N GLN A 219 -29.33 43.01 30.81
CA GLN A 219 -30.67 43.44 31.19
C GLN A 219 -30.72 44.98 31.00
N PRO A 220 -31.75 45.52 30.32
CA PRO A 220 -31.97 46.96 30.29
C PRO A 220 -32.57 47.35 31.66
N VAL A 221 -31.87 48.23 32.34
CA VAL A 221 -32.40 48.96 33.51
C VAL A 221 -33.34 50.05 32.99
N ARG A 222 -34.52 50.09 33.60
CA ARG A 222 -35.51 51.20 33.40
C ARG A 222 -35.03 52.49 34.03
#